data_c327866424cdb5cca0d05ddc6065ff81
#
_entry.id   c327866424cdb5cca0d05ddc6065ff81
#
_cell.length_a   1.000
_cell.length_b   1.000
_cell.length_c   1.000
_cell.angle_alpha   90.00
_cell.angle_beta   90.00
_cell.angle_gamma   90.00
#
_symmetry.space_group_name_H-M   'P 1'
#
loop_
_entity.id
_entity.type
_entity.pdbx_description
1 polymer ?
#
loop_
_entity_poly.entity_id
_entity_poly.type
_entity_poly.pdbx_seq_one_letter_code
_entity_poly.pdbx_strand_id
1 'polypeptide(L)'
;MPSPAAPAAHPAADVLRVVTETVPDPGPLLPYAEPGTPLVALRRGDGIVGVGETLRLEYRGPDRIAEAAAQWRSVSDLAHVDDPVRRPGSGLVAFGTFAFADDSGATSTLIVPELIIGRHEGVSWVTRLSVEQG
;
A
#
# COMPACT_ATOMS: atom_id res chain seq x y z
N MET A 1 24.45 17.74 0.09
CA MET A 1 24.15 17.06 -0.15
C MET A 1 23.59 16.37 -0.12
N PRO A 2 23.11 16.19 -0.22
CA PRO A 2 22.44 15.55 -0.19
C PRO A 2 21.95 14.66 -0.21
N SER A 3 21.64 14.40 -0.16
CA SER A 3 21.13 13.65 -0.27
C SER A 3 20.55 13.29 -0.56
N PRO A 4 20.68 13.07 -0.70
CA PRO A 4 19.93 12.61 -1.16
C PRO A 4 18.92 12.16 -1.21
N ALA A 5 19.14 12.47 -1.02
CA ALA A 5 18.41 12.14 -1.00
C ALA A 5 17.40 11.44 -1.10
N ALA A 6 17.71 10.88 -1.42
CA ALA A 6 16.79 9.94 -1.48
C ALA A 6 15.61 10.14 -0.72
N PRO A 7 15.78 10.48 0.37
CA PRO A 7 14.62 10.63 1.11
C PRO A 7 13.76 11.60 0.55
N ALA A 8 14.36 12.32 -0.21
CA ALA A 8 13.59 13.26 -0.84
C ALA A 8 12.49 12.64 -1.56
N ALA A 9 12.61 11.42 -1.85
CA ALA A 9 11.57 10.75 -2.51
C ALA A 9 10.36 10.63 -1.64
N HIS A 10 10.47 10.99 -0.41
CA HIS A 10 9.34 10.93 0.47
C HIS A 10 9.01 12.29 0.92
N PRO A 11 8.49 13.05 0.06
CA PRO A 11 8.15 14.37 0.44
C PRO A 11 7.20 14.32 1.56
N ALA A 12 7.55 14.95 2.60
CA ALA A 12 6.65 15.08 3.70
C ALA A 12 5.39 15.77 3.28
N ALA A 13 5.44 16.45 2.16
CA ALA A 13 4.30 17.16 1.65
C ALA A 13 3.30 16.27 0.93
N ASP A 14 3.68 15.06 0.60
CA ASP A 14 2.77 14.17 -0.09
C ASP A 14 1.74 13.64 0.88
N VAL A 15 0.47 13.91 0.58
CA VAL A 15 -0.64 13.46 1.37
C VAL A 15 -1.47 12.54 0.51
N LEU A 16 -1.74 11.35 1.01
CA LEU A 16 -2.56 10.40 0.28
C LEU A 16 -4.03 10.69 0.47
N ARG A 17 -4.77 10.58 -0.61
CA ARG A 17 -6.22 10.61 -0.57
C ARG A 17 -6.70 9.20 -0.86
N VAL A 18 -7.52 8.67 0.04
CA VAL A 18 -7.95 7.27 0.02
C VAL A 18 -9.45 7.23 0.13
N VAL A 19 -10.12 6.67 -0.87
CA VAL A 19 -11.58 6.60 -0.90
C VAL A 19 -12.00 5.18 -1.16
N THR A 20 -12.75 4.61 -0.22
CA THR A 20 -13.29 3.25 -0.32
C THR A 20 -14.80 3.32 -0.52
N GLU A 21 -15.30 2.47 -1.40
CA GLU A 21 -16.76 2.36 -1.60
C GLU A 21 -17.12 0.90 -1.81
N THR A 22 -18.33 0.54 -1.40
CA THR A 22 -18.82 -0.82 -1.64
C THR A 22 -19.16 -0.98 -3.11
N VAL A 23 -18.96 -2.19 -3.62
CA VAL A 23 -19.29 -2.53 -5.00
C VAL A 23 -19.97 -3.90 -5.00
N PRO A 24 -20.68 -4.25 -6.08
CA PRO A 24 -21.17 -5.61 -6.24
C PRO A 24 -20.01 -6.60 -6.27
N ASP A 25 -20.28 -7.84 -5.92
CA ASP A 25 -19.24 -8.87 -5.88
C ASP A 25 -18.51 -8.93 -7.23
N PRO A 26 -17.20 -8.70 -7.27
CA PRO A 26 -16.44 -8.68 -8.52
C PRO A 26 -16.08 -10.07 -9.03
N GLY A 27 -16.46 -11.13 -8.32
CA GLY A 27 -16.05 -12.48 -8.65
C GLY A 27 -14.67 -12.79 -8.10
N PRO A 28 -13.96 -13.76 -8.67
CA PRO A 28 -12.63 -14.10 -8.19
C PRO A 28 -11.69 -12.91 -8.23
N LEU A 29 -10.94 -12.70 -7.17
CA LEU A 29 -10.08 -11.52 -7.05
C LEU A 29 -8.72 -11.71 -7.73
N LEU A 30 -8.18 -12.92 -7.69
CA LEU A 30 -6.83 -13.14 -8.20
C LEU A 30 -6.61 -12.70 -9.66
N PRO A 31 -7.58 -12.88 -10.57
CA PRO A 31 -7.38 -12.42 -11.95
C PRO A 31 -7.15 -10.92 -12.11
N TYR A 32 -7.49 -10.13 -11.12
CA TYR A 32 -7.23 -8.68 -11.18
C TYR A 32 -5.77 -8.34 -10.89
N ALA A 33 -4.98 -9.29 -10.35
CA ALA A 33 -3.60 -9.02 -10.01
C ALA A 33 -2.76 -8.80 -11.27
N GLU A 34 -1.82 -7.87 -11.19
CA GLU A 34 -0.90 -7.60 -12.31
C GLU A 34 0.14 -8.69 -12.38
N PRO A 35 0.36 -9.32 -13.55
CA PRO A 35 1.29 -10.44 -13.64
C PRO A 35 2.73 -10.10 -13.29
N GLY A 36 3.19 -8.91 -13.63
CA GLY A 36 4.58 -8.54 -13.40
C GLY A 36 4.90 -8.24 -11.95
N THR A 37 3.97 -7.62 -11.25
CA THR A 37 4.16 -7.24 -9.85
C THR A 37 2.86 -7.45 -9.09
N PRO A 38 2.52 -8.69 -8.81
CA PRO A 38 1.25 -8.96 -8.14
C PRO A 38 1.28 -8.46 -6.70
N LEU A 39 0.25 -7.70 -6.32
CA LEU A 39 0.03 -7.26 -4.95
C LEU A 39 -1.21 -7.99 -4.46
N VAL A 40 -1.02 -9.04 -3.69
CA VAL A 40 -2.10 -9.96 -3.36
C VAL A 40 -2.01 -10.37 -1.90
N ALA A 41 -3.14 -10.31 -1.22
CA ALA A 41 -3.27 -10.84 0.12
C ALA A 41 -4.63 -11.51 0.19
N LEU A 42 -4.70 -12.76 -0.21
CA LEU A 42 -5.95 -13.51 -0.29
C LEU A 42 -5.90 -14.73 0.62
N ARG A 43 -7.03 -15.04 1.19
CA ARG A 43 -7.21 -16.26 1.96
C ARG A 43 -8.62 -16.76 1.72
N ARG A 44 -8.73 -17.96 1.12
CA ARG A 44 -10.01 -18.60 0.83
C ARG A 44 -10.92 -17.70 0.00
N GLY A 45 -10.32 -16.98 -0.94
CA GLY A 45 -11.08 -16.11 -1.83
C GLY A 45 -11.36 -14.73 -1.31
N ASP A 46 -11.19 -14.50 0.00
CA ASP A 46 -11.35 -13.18 0.59
C ASP A 46 -10.00 -12.50 0.75
N GLY A 47 -10.01 -11.20 0.79
CA GLY A 47 -8.81 -10.39 0.96
C GLY A 47 -8.76 -9.27 -0.03
N ILE A 48 -7.57 -8.90 -0.46
CA ILE A 48 -7.36 -7.73 -1.31
C ILE A 48 -6.38 -8.02 -2.43
N VAL A 49 -6.57 -7.32 -3.54
CA VAL A 49 -5.64 -7.29 -4.67
C VAL A 49 -5.39 -5.83 -5.00
N GLY A 50 -4.12 -5.45 -5.09
CA GLY A 50 -3.72 -4.09 -5.45
C GLY A 50 -3.30 -4.00 -6.90
N VAL A 51 -3.59 -2.86 -7.54
CA VAL A 51 -3.27 -2.60 -8.93
C VAL A 51 -2.62 -1.23 -9.03
N GLY A 52 -1.55 -1.15 -9.79
CA GLY A 52 -0.85 0.10 -9.99
C GLY A 52 0.02 0.48 -8.80
N GLU A 53 0.56 1.67 -8.87
CA GLU A 53 1.48 2.13 -7.83
C GLU A 53 1.32 3.64 -7.69
N THR A 54 0.87 4.07 -6.51
CA THR A 54 0.75 5.48 -6.18
C THR A 54 1.99 5.97 -5.45
N LEU A 55 2.55 5.12 -4.59
CA LEU A 55 3.69 5.47 -3.78
C LEU A 55 4.54 4.22 -3.56
N ARG A 56 5.85 4.39 -3.69
CA ARG A 56 6.80 3.30 -3.40
C ARG A 56 7.86 3.83 -2.45
N LEU A 57 8.05 3.13 -1.35
CA LEU A 57 9.04 3.46 -0.35
C LEU A 57 10.02 2.29 -0.25
N GLU A 58 11.32 2.59 -0.38
CA GLU A 58 12.35 1.56 -0.32
C GLU A 58 13.37 1.89 0.75
N TYR A 59 13.79 0.89 1.48
CA TYR A 59 14.73 1.04 2.59
C TYR A 59 15.78 -0.04 2.54
N ARG A 60 17.00 0.34 2.86
CA ARG A 60 18.14 -0.57 2.90
C ARG A 60 18.88 -0.43 4.22
N GLY A 61 19.68 -1.42 4.54
CA GLY A 61 20.54 -1.37 5.71
C GLY A 61 19.89 -1.98 6.93
N PRO A 62 20.61 -1.96 8.05
CA PRO A 62 20.15 -2.67 9.25
C PRO A 62 18.90 -2.07 9.87
N ASP A 63 18.63 -0.80 9.65
CA ASP A 63 17.45 -0.15 10.23
C ASP A 63 16.27 -0.09 9.27
N ARG A 64 16.33 -0.81 8.16
CA ARG A 64 15.34 -0.69 7.10
C ARG A 64 13.90 -0.94 7.55
N ILE A 65 13.70 -1.91 8.42
CA ILE A 65 12.34 -2.24 8.87
C ILE A 65 11.82 -1.15 9.79
N ALA A 66 12.66 -0.67 10.71
CA ALA A 66 12.26 0.40 11.61
C ALA A 66 11.99 1.70 10.85
N GLU A 67 12.81 2.00 9.85
CA GLU A 67 12.60 3.19 9.03
C GLU A 67 11.30 3.09 8.22
N ALA A 68 11.03 1.92 7.66
CA ALA A 68 9.80 1.69 6.91
C ALA A 68 8.59 1.89 7.82
N ALA A 69 8.63 1.34 9.02
CA ALA A 69 7.53 1.47 9.96
C ALA A 69 7.30 2.93 10.37
N ALA A 70 8.38 3.66 10.62
CA ALA A 70 8.27 5.06 11.01
C ALA A 70 7.70 5.92 9.88
N GLN A 71 8.18 5.70 8.66
CA GLN A 71 7.69 6.46 7.52
C GLN A 71 6.25 6.12 7.20
N TRP A 72 5.89 4.85 7.29
CA TRP A 72 4.51 4.44 7.05
C TRP A 72 3.57 5.09 8.06
N ARG A 73 4.01 5.20 9.30
CA ARG A 73 3.21 5.87 10.32
C ARG A 73 2.99 7.34 9.96
N SER A 74 4.02 8.02 9.48
CA SER A 74 3.89 9.41 9.06
C SER A 74 2.95 9.55 7.87
N VAL A 75 3.08 8.67 6.87
CA VAL A 75 2.23 8.70 5.69
C VAL A 75 0.77 8.46 6.07
N SER A 76 0.52 7.48 6.94
CA SER A 76 -0.84 7.15 7.32
C SER A 76 -1.46 8.21 8.23
N ASP A 77 -0.67 8.85 9.08
CA ASP A 77 -1.20 9.91 9.95
C ASP A 77 -1.64 11.13 9.15
N LEU A 78 -0.99 11.42 8.03
CA LEU A 78 -1.34 12.57 7.20
C LEU A 78 -2.39 12.27 6.15
N ALA A 79 -2.70 11.02 5.89
CA ALA A 79 -3.60 10.63 4.82
C ALA A 79 -5.04 11.06 5.10
N HIS A 80 -5.76 11.43 4.05
CA HIS A 80 -7.19 11.70 4.13
C HIS A 80 -7.92 10.44 3.69
N VAL A 81 -8.49 9.73 4.63
CA VAL A 81 -9.11 8.42 4.39
C VAL A 81 -10.61 8.50 4.59
N ASP A 82 -11.35 8.13 3.54
CA ASP A 82 -12.79 8.00 3.58
C ASP A 82 -13.10 6.53 3.36
N ASP A 83 -13.37 5.81 4.45
CA ASP A 83 -13.63 4.38 4.42
C ASP A 83 -14.87 4.03 5.22
N PRO A 84 -16.05 4.11 4.60
CA PRO A 84 -17.29 3.72 5.28
C PRO A 84 -17.44 2.22 5.42
N VAL A 85 -16.63 1.43 4.73
CA VAL A 85 -16.74 -0.03 4.72
C VAL A 85 -16.19 -0.64 6.01
N ARG A 86 -15.03 -0.17 6.46
CA ARG A 86 -14.41 -0.58 7.72
C ARG A 86 -14.25 -2.08 7.88
N ARG A 87 -13.71 -2.71 6.84
CA ARG A 87 -13.41 -4.14 6.87
C ARG A 87 -11.91 -4.34 6.82
N PRO A 88 -11.41 -5.51 7.23
CA PRO A 88 -9.98 -5.78 7.09
C PRO A 88 -9.56 -5.62 5.64
N GLY A 89 -8.58 -4.77 5.39
CA GLY A 89 -8.10 -4.50 4.05
C GLY A 89 -8.78 -3.37 3.33
N SER A 90 -9.85 -2.76 3.90
CA SER A 90 -10.41 -1.54 3.33
C SER A 90 -9.61 -0.34 3.82
N GLY A 91 -9.77 0.81 3.16
CA GLY A 91 -9.05 2.01 3.53
C GLY A 91 -7.61 2.00 3.02
N LEU A 92 -6.72 2.63 3.78
CA LEU A 92 -5.33 2.78 3.38
C LEU A 92 -4.55 1.51 3.69
N VAL A 93 -3.97 0.92 2.65
CA VAL A 93 -3.17 -0.29 2.76
C VAL A 93 -1.92 -0.16 1.92
N ALA A 94 -0.80 -0.60 2.46
CA ALA A 94 0.42 -0.77 1.69
C ALA A 94 0.77 -2.26 1.66
N PHE A 95 1.33 -2.69 0.54
CA PHE A 95 1.84 -4.04 0.41
C PHE A 95 3.34 -4.00 0.64
N GLY A 96 3.83 -4.88 1.50
CA GLY A 96 5.23 -4.85 1.90
C GLY A 96 5.99 -6.10 1.53
N THR A 97 7.24 -5.92 1.14
CA THR A 97 8.20 -7.00 0.97
C THR A 97 9.40 -6.66 1.83
N PHE A 98 9.70 -7.51 2.79
CA PHE A 98 10.79 -7.25 3.72
C PHE A 98 11.87 -8.31 3.59
N ALA A 99 13.10 -7.86 3.46
CA ALA A 99 14.25 -8.75 3.47
C ALA A 99 14.74 -8.82 4.91
N PHE A 100 14.76 -10.03 5.45
CA PHE A 100 15.15 -10.24 6.84
C PHE A 100 16.61 -10.64 7.01
N ALA A 101 17.27 -11.02 5.93
CA ALA A 101 18.68 -11.37 6.01
C ALA A 101 19.51 -10.11 6.23
N ASP A 102 20.58 -10.25 6.99
CA ASP A 102 21.50 -9.16 7.26
C ASP A 102 22.45 -8.98 6.09
N ASP A 103 21.92 -8.81 4.95
CA ASP A 103 22.69 -8.66 3.73
C ASP A 103 22.69 -7.19 3.33
N SER A 104 23.84 -6.65 3.04
CA SER A 104 23.96 -5.23 2.68
C SER A 104 23.15 -4.87 1.44
N GLY A 105 22.82 -5.85 0.61
CA GLY A 105 21.98 -5.60 -0.56
C GLY A 105 20.50 -5.73 -0.30
N ALA A 106 20.11 -6.11 0.91
CA ALA A 106 18.70 -6.34 1.22
C ALA A 106 17.90 -5.05 1.15
N THR A 107 16.76 -5.11 0.50
CA THR A 107 15.86 -3.98 0.34
C THR A 107 14.48 -4.37 0.85
N SER A 108 13.88 -3.49 1.64
CA SER A 108 12.49 -3.62 2.05
C SER A 108 11.68 -2.58 1.30
N THR A 109 10.55 -2.99 0.77
CA THR A 109 9.73 -2.14 -0.09
C THR A 109 8.30 -2.11 0.41
N LEU A 110 7.71 -0.90 0.47
CA LEU A 110 6.28 -0.72 0.68
C LEU A 110 5.70 -0.10 -0.57
N ILE A 111 4.61 -0.66 -1.05
CA ILE A 111 3.92 -0.16 -2.24
C ILE A 111 2.48 0.17 -1.87
N VAL A 112 2.08 1.41 -2.15
CA VAL A 112 0.69 1.83 -2.06
C VAL A 112 0.14 1.78 -3.47
N PRO A 113 -0.84 0.92 -3.76
CA PRO A 113 -1.37 0.82 -5.12
C PRO A 113 -2.26 2.01 -5.47
N GLU A 114 -2.68 2.07 -6.73
CA GLU A 114 -3.65 3.08 -7.16
C GLU A 114 -5.07 2.60 -6.90
N LEU A 115 -5.27 1.30 -6.93
CA LEU A 115 -6.58 0.70 -6.75
C LEU A 115 -6.44 -0.57 -5.93
N ILE A 116 -7.36 -0.76 -5.02
CA ILE A 116 -7.46 -2.02 -4.28
C ILE A 116 -8.87 -2.57 -4.49
N ILE A 117 -8.95 -3.85 -4.79
CA ILE A 117 -10.22 -4.56 -4.89
C ILE A 117 -10.25 -5.56 -3.75
N GLY A 118 -11.29 -5.52 -2.94
CA GLY A 118 -11.34 -6.36 -1.76
C GLY A 118 -12.70 -7.00 -1.51
N ARG A 119 -12.67 -8.03 -0.67
CA ARG A 119 -13.88 -8.70 -0.22
C ARG A 119 -13.62 -9.35 1.13
N HIS A 120 -14.60 -9.25 2.00
CA HIS A 120 -14.54 -9.91 3.30
C HIS A 120 -15.95 -10.21 3.77
N GLU A 121 -16.22 -11.48 4.01
CA GLU A 121 -17.51 -11.93 4.57
C GLU A 121 -18.71 -11.34 3.82
N GLY A 122 -18.67 -11.47 2.50
CA GLY A 122 -19.80 -11.08 1.66
C GLY A 122 -19.87 -9.61 1.30
N VAL A 123 -18.96 -8.79 1.82
CA VAL A 123 -18.90 -7.37 1.48
C VAL A 123 -17.71 -7.12 0.57
N SER A 124 -17.96 -6.51 -0.58
CA SER A 124 -16.91 -6.19 -1.55
C SER A 124 -16.75 -4.69 -1.68
N TRP A 125 -15.54 -4.26 -1.97
CA TRP A 125 -15.23 -2.83 -2.10
C TRP A 125 -14.12 -2.59 -3.09
N VAL A 126 -14.02 -1.32 -3.51
CA VAL A 126 -12.82 -0.83 -4.19
C VAL A 126 -12.32 0.38 -3.40
N THR A 127 -11.00 0.54 -3.37
CA THR A 127 -10.36 1.70 -2.76
C THR A 127 -9.50 2.35 -3.83
N ARG A 128 -9.65 3.66 -3.98
CA ARG A 128 -8.82 4.45 -4.88
C ARG A 128 -7.87 5.28 -4.06
N LEU A 129 -6.59 5.23 -4.43
CA LEU A 129 -5.54 5.90 -3.69
C LEU A 129 -4.78 6.80 -4.64
N SER A 130 -4.59 8.04 -4.23
CA SER A 130 -3.86 9.01 -5.04
C SER A 130 -3.10 9.96 -4.12
N VAL A 131 -2.15 10.70 -4.71
CA VAL A 131 -1.42 11.72 -3.97
C VAL A 131 -2.12 13.05 -4.20
N GLU A 132 -2.44 13.75 -3.12
CA GLU A 132 -3.00 15.08 -3.21
C GLU A 132 -1.89 16.07 -3.46
N GLN A 133 -2.09 16.93 -4.42
CA GLN A 133 -1.15 17.99 -4.70
C GLN A 133 -1.58 19.20 -3.88
N GLY A 134 -0.72 19.59 -2.99
CA GLY A 134 -1.04 20.67 -2.06
C GLY A 134 -0.94 22.04 -2.64
#